data_0b0a123e63ac43ac07f23b0caa96bf6d
#
_entry.id   0b0a123e63ac43ac07f23b0caa96bf6d
#
_cell.length_a   1.000
_cell.length_b   1.000
_cell.length_c   1.000
_cell.angle_alpha   90.00
_cell.angle_beta   90.00
_cell.angle_gamma   90.00
#
_symmetry.space_group_name_H-M   'P 1'
#
loop_
_entity.id
_entity.type
_entity.pdbx_description
1 polymer ?
#
loop_
_entity_poly.entity_id
_entity_poly.type
_entity_poly.pdbx_seq_one_letter_code
_entity_poly.pdbx_strand_id
1 'polypeptide(L)'
;MRYDGNIQQIYNPPTPAGLITVINNYLGTPVAERWFRRGERYKALAYEFYQRGLYPEACFFAQQAAEFLLNGRLIEATGSRPYTHSIYHLVKMLFEALGAELEEGVARCAKYLTEQYIGSRYPDARMLDYDRWDAEQCIKCLEEVWRSVEKTLS
;
A
#
# COMPACT_ATOMS: atom_id res chain seq x y z
N MET A 1 7.50 -28.75 -37.02
CA MET A 1 6.55 -28.32 -36.00
C MET A 1 5.53 -27.41 -36.64
N ARG A 2 4.31 -27.86 -36.82
CA ARG A 2 3.23 -26.99 -37.31
C ARG A 2 2.61 -26.32 -36.08
N TYR A 3 2.71 -25.00 -35.99
CA TYR A 3 1.90 -24.24 -35.10
C TYR A 3 0.48 -24.21 -35.64
N ASP A 4 -0.39 -25.01 -35.04
CA ASP A 4 -1.83 -24.93 -35.30
C ASP A 4 -2.34 -23.66 -34.62
N GLY A 5 -2.53 -22.66 -35.47
CA GLY A 5 -2.83 -21.32 -35.08
C GLY A 5 -4.22 -21.10 -34.48
N ASN A 6 -4.40 -21.43 -33.24
CA ASN A 6 -5.50 -20.85 -32.49
C ASN A 6 -4.95 -19.91 -31.38
N ILE A 7 -4.46 -18.78 -31.80
CA ILE A 7 -3.94 -17.69 -30.92
C ILE A 7 -5.01 -17.23 -29.93
N GLN A 8 -6.29 -17.45 -30.22
CA GLN A 8 -7.37 -17.07 -29.29
C GLN A 8 -7.48 -17.99 -28.06
N GLN A 9 -6.96 -19.22 -28.12
CA GLN A 9 -6.91 -20.09 -26.91
C GLN A 9 -5.72 -19.76 -25.98
N ILE A 10 -4.72 -19.03 -26.45
CA ILE A 10 -3.51 -18.68 -25.68
C ILE A 10 -3.72 -17.38 -24.89
N TYR A 11 -4.75 -16.59 -25.20
CA TYR A 11 -4.96 -15.26 -24.62
C TYR A 11 -6.27 -15.16 -23.82
N ASN A 12 -6.43 -16.01 -22.83
CA ASN A 12 -7.24 -15.69 -21.67
C ASN A 12 -6.29 -15.25 -20.56
N PRO A 13 -6.08 -13.95 -20.38
CA PRO A 13 -5.26 -13.51 -19.27
C PRO A 13 -5.88 -14.06 -17.98
N PRO A 14 -5.08 -14.65 -17.10
CA PRO A 14 -5.61 -15.15 -15.82
C PRO A 14 -6.31 -14.00 -15.11
N THR A 15 -7.40 -14.28 -14.40
CA THR A 15 -8.00 -13.31 -13.49
C THR A 15 -6.91 -12.79 -12.53
N PRO A 16 -7.04 -11.57 -11.97
CA PRO A 16 -6.06 -11.09 -11.00
C PRO A 16 -5.77 -12.09 -9.89
N ALA A 17 -6.79 -12.78 -9.38
CA ALA A 17 -6.63 -13.84 -8.39
C ALA A 17 -5.88 -15.06 -8.95
N GLY A 18 -6.18 -15.45 -10.17
CA GLY A 18 -5.49 -16.56 -10.85
C GLY A 18 -4.02 -16.25 -11.11
N LEU A 19 -3.69 -15.03 -11.51
CA LEU A 19 -2.31 -14.59 -11.70
C LEU A 19 -1.52 -14.64 -10.38
N ILE A 20 -2.11 -14.17 -9.29
CA ILE A 20 -1.48 -14.23 -7.96
C ILE A 20 -1.22 -15.67 -7.55
N THR A 21 -2.16 -16.58 -7.79
CA THR A 21 -1.98 -18.03 -7.51
C THR A 21 -0.81 -18.60 -8.29
N VAL A 22 -0.70 -18.30 -9.58
CA VAL A 22 0.42 -18.75 -10.42
C VAL A 22 1.75 -18.21 -9.89
N ILE A 23 1.81 -16.93 -9.55
CA ILE A 23 3.01 -16.28 -8.99
C ILE A 23 3.38 -16.92 -7.65
N ASN A 24 2.43 -17.18 -6.77
CA ASN A 24 2.68 -17.83 -5.48
C ASN A 24 3.31 -19.21 -5.67
N ASN A 25 2.77 -20.01 -6.58
CA ASN A 25 3.29 -21.35 -6.88
C ASN A 25 4.70 -21.30 -7.47
N TYR A 26 4.97 -20.32 -8.33
CA TYR A 26 6.28 -20.15 -8.98
C TYR A 26 7.36 -19.65 -8.01
N LEU A 27 7.02 -18.72 -7.13
CA LEU A 27 7.99 -18.07 -6.23
C LEU A 27 8.20 -18.80 -4.89
N GLY A 28 7.36 -19.78 -4.56
CA GLY A 28 7.42 -20.48 -3.28
C GLY A 28 7.09 -19.62 -2.05
N THR A 29 6.78 -18.34 -2.24
CA THR A 29 6.39 -17.40 -1.18
C THR A 29 5.10 -16.68 -1.58
N PRO A 30 4.07 -16.67 -0.73
CA PRO A 30 2.83 -15.98 -1.03
C PRO A 30 3.07 -14.50 -1.43
N VAL A 31 2.39 -14.04 -2.47
CA VAL A 31 2.55 -12.66 -2.96
C VAL A 31 2.23 -11.65 -1.86
N ALA A 32 1.17 -11.88 -1.08
CA ALA A 32 0.80 -11.01 0.03
C ALA A 32 1.95 -10.81 1.02
N GLU A 33 2.66 -11.88 1.38
CA GLU A 33 3.81 -11.79 2.32
C GLU A 33 4.94 -10.93 1.76
N ARG A 34 5.17 -10.95 0.45
CA ARG A 34 6.16 -10.08 -0.19
C ARG A 34 5.80 -8.60 -0.06
N TRP A 35 4.50 -8.27 -0.13
CA TRP A 35 3.99 -6.93 0.13
C TRP A 35 4.22 -6.53 1.58
N PHE A 36 3.90 -7.41 2.53
CA PHE A 36 4.11 -7.13 3.97
C PHE A 36 5.57 -6.87 4.31
N ARG A 37 6.48 -7.73 3.87
CA ARG A 37 7.93 -7.57 4.11
C ARG A 37 8.45 -6.23 3.57
N ARG A 38 8.00 -5.81 2.41
CA ARG A 38 8.36 -4.52 1.84
C ARG A 38 7.71 -3.38 2.60
N GLY A 39 6.46 -3.50 2.98
CA GLY A 39 5.75 -2.52 3.83
C GLY A 39 6.47 -2.29 5.15
N GLU A 40 6.87 -3.36 5.85
CA GLU A 40 7.65 -3.29 7.10
C GLU A 40 9.00 -2.58 6.90
N ARG A 41 9.68 -2.89 5.81
CA ARG A 41 10.94 -2.21 5.48
C ARG A 41 10.73 -0.73 5.24
N TYR A 42 9.70 -0.34 4.50
CA TYR A 42 9.39 1.06 4.22
C TYR A 42 8.95 1.80 5.49
N LYS A 43 8.22 1.13 6.37
CA LYS A 43 7.91 1.66 7.70
C LYS A 43 9.17 2.00 8.48
N ALA A 44 10.13 1.08 8.55
CA ALA A 44 11.42 1.31 9.21
C ALA A 44 12.19 2.48 8.57
N LEU A 45 12.18 2.59 7.23
CA LEU A 45 12.82 3.70 6.51
C LEU A 45 12.13 5.04 6.79
N ALA A 46 10.81 5.08 6.93
CA ALA A 46 10.10 6.31 7.31
C ALA A 46 10.61 6.86 8.65
N TYR A 47 10.77 6.00 9.65
CA TYR A 47 11.33 6.40 10.95
C TYR A 47 12.79 6.83 10.87
N GLU A 48 13.61 6.10 10.12
CA GLU A 48 15.03 6.43 9.94
C GLU A 48 15.19 7.81 9.31
N PHE A 49 14.49 8.09 8.22
CA PHE A 49 14.56 9.38 7.55
C PHE A 49 14.01 10.52 8.41
N TYR A 50 12.95 10.27 9.18
CA TYR A 50 12.47 11.24 10.16
C TYR A 50 13.56 11.62 11.17
N GLN A 51 14.24 10.63 11.76
CA GLN A 51 15.31 10.85 12.72
C GLN A 51 16.51 11.60 12.13
N ARG A 52 16.76 11.40 10.83
CA ARG A 52 17.84 12.08 10.11
C ARG A 52 17.47 13.47 9.61
N GLY A 53 16.25 13.93 9.86
CA GLY A 53 15.77 15.24 9.38
C GLY A 53 15.46 15.29 7.88
N LEU A 54 15.32 14.14 7.23
CA LEU A 54 14.95 13.99 5.82
C LEU A 54 13.42 13.84 5.73
N TYR A 55 12.73 14.95 5.88
CA TYR A 55 11.29 14.98 6.11
C TYR A 55 10.44 14.63 4.89
N PRO A 56 10.75 15.08 3.65
CA PRO A 56 10.03 14.61 2.48
C PRO A 56 10.14 13.10 2.29
N GLU A 57 11.34 12.54 2.49
CA GLU A 57 11.60 11.11 2.38
C GLU A 57 10.86 10.32 3.45
N ALA A 58 10.79 10.84 4.68
CA ALA A 58 10.00 10.22 5.75
C ALA A 58 8.53 10.11 5.36
N CYS A 59 7.94 11.16 4.82
CA CYS A 59 6.55 11.16 4.34
C CYS A 59 6.34 10.25 3.13
N PHE A 60 7.29 10.24 2.19
CA PHE A 60 7.26 9.33 1.05
C PHE A 60 7.19 7.86 1.49
N PHE A 61 8.09 7.45 2.38
CA PHE A 61 8.12 6.07 2.86
C PHE A 61 6.96 5.74 3.79
N ALA A 62 6.43 6.70 4.53
CA ALA A 62 5.20 6.50 5.30
C ALA A 62 4.00 6.17 4.41
N GLN A 63 3.82 6.91 3.32
CA GLN A 63 2.77 6.64 2.33
C GLN A 63 2.99 5.27 1.67
N GLN A 64 4.22 4.97 1.24
CA GLN A 64 4.55 3.70 0.59
C GLN A 64 4.37 2.51 1.54
N ALA A 65 4.74 2.64 2.81
CA ALA A 65 4.54 1.59 3.81
C ALA A 65 3.05 1.25 3.98
N ALA A 66 2.19 2.28 4.11
CA ALA A 66 0.74 2.09 4.18
C ALA A 66 0.18 1.45 2.91
N GLU A 67 0.61 1.91 1.73
CA GLU A 67 0.19 1.34 0.44
C GLU A 67 0.53 -0.15 0.33
N PHE A 68 1.74 -0.54 0.71
CA PHE A 68 2.17 -1.93 0.65
C PHE A 68 1.45 -2.81 1.66
N LEU A 69 1.24 -2.34 2.89
CA LEU A 69 0.43 -3.06 3.88
C LEU A 69 -0.98 -3.34 3.35
N LEU A 70 -1.66 -2.30 2.90
CA LEU A 70 -3.06 -2.39 2.46
C LEU A 70 -3.22 -3.25 1.21
N ASN A 71 -2.33 -3.14 0.23
CA ASN A 71 -2.34 -4.01 -0.94
C ASN A 71 -2.11 -5.47 -0.57
N GLY A 72 -1.18 -5.75 0.33
CA GLY A 72 -0.94 -7.11 0.83
C GLY A 72 -2.18 -7.68 1.52
N ARG A 73 -2.86 -6.89 2.36
CA ARG A 73 -4.09 -7.32 3.04
C ARG A 73 -5.28 -7.50 2.08
N LEU A 74 -5.40 -6.66 1.06
CA LEU A 74 -6.40 -6.85 0.01
C LEU A 74 -6.18 -8.13 -0.80
N ILE A 75 -4.94 -8.42 -1.16
CA ILE A 75 -4.57 -9.67 -1.83
C ILE A 75 -4.96 -10.88 -0.96
N GLU A 76 -4.67 -10.82 0.32
CA GLU A 76 -5.03 -11.87 1.29
C GLU A 76 -6.54 -12.06 1.42
N ALA A 77 -7.29 -10.94 1.53
CA ALA A 77 -8.73 -10.96 1.75
C ALA A 77 -9.54 -11.27 0.49
N THR A 78 -9.09 -10.82 -0.69
CA THR A 78 -9.89 -10.85 -1.94
C THR A 78 -9.21 -11.56 -3.10
N GLY A 79 -7.93 -11.88 -3.00
CA GLY A 79 -7.13 -12.46 -4.07
C GLY A 79 -6.62 -11.44 -5.10
N SER A 80 -6.91 -10.15 -4.95
CA SER A 80 -6.48 -9.11 -5.88
C SER A 80 -6.27 -7.76 -5.19
N ARG A 81 -5.73 -6.80 -5.93
CA ARG A 81 -5.58 -5.43 -5.47
C ARG A 81 -5.90 -4.44 -6.59
N PRO A 82 -6.39 -3.24 -6.27
CA PRO A 82 -6.59 -2.19 -7.27
C PRO A 82 -5.25 -1.52 -7.64
N TYR A 83 -5.21 -0.90 -8.81
CA TYR A 83 -4.10 -0.03 -9.21
C TYR A 83 -4.39 1.41 -8.79
N THR A 84 -4.08 1.71 -7.53
CA THR A 84 -4.24 3.05 -6.97
C THR A 84 -3.15 3.32 -5.94
N HIS A 85 -2.78 4.59 -5.79
CA HIS A 85 -1.88 5.08 -4.74
C HIS A 85 -2.66 5.78 -3.61
N SER A 86 -3.99 5.78 -3.68
CA SER A 86 -4.84 6.37 -2.66
C SER A 86 -4.96 5.45 -1.45
N ILE A 87 -4.32 5.82 -0.35
CA ILE A 87 -4.42 5.11 0.93
C ILE A 87 -5.86 5.09 1.42
N TYR A 88 -6.59 6.20 1.24
CA TYR A 88 -7.99 6.28 1.60
C TYR A 88 -8.85 5.26 0.84
N HIS A 89 -8.64 5.13 -0.47
CA HIS A 89 -9.37 4.15 -1.28
C HIS A 89 -9.03 2.71 -0.88
N LEU A 90 -7.75 2.42 -0.66
CA LEU A 90 -7.28 1.10 -0.26
C LEU A 90 -7.83 0.67 1.11
N VAL A 91 -7.79 1.54 2.12
CA VAL A 91 -8.29 1.21 3.45
C VAL A 91 -9.80 1.02 3.44
N LYS A 92 -10.52 1.85 2.68
CA LYS A 92 -11.96 1.74 2.52
C LYS A 92 -12.35 0.39 1.90
N MET A 93 -11.70 0.00 0.81
CA MET A 93 -11.92 -1.29 0.18
C MET A 93 -11.63 -2.46 1.11
N LEU A 94 -10.54 -2.39 1.87
CA LEU A 94 -10.18 -3.47 2.81
C LEU A 94 -11.24 -3.61 3.91
N PHE A 95 -11.65 -2.51 4.52
CA PHE A 95 -12.65 -2.54 5.58
C PHE A 95 -14.02 -3.01 5.08
N GLU A 96 -14.43 -2.62 3.88
CA GLU A 96 -15.62 -3.16 3.22
C GLU A 96 -15.51 -4.68 3.01
N ALA A 97 -14.38 -5.16 2.51
CA ALA A 97 -14.14 -6.60 2.30
C ALA A 97 -14.16 -7.41 3.59
N LEU A 98 -13.74 -6.82 4.71
CA LEU A 98 -13.73 -7.45 6.03
C LEU A 98 -15.03 -7.25 6.81
N GLY A 99 -15.98 -6.50 6.28
CA GLY A 99 -17.23 -6.16 6.98
C GLY A 99 -17.02 -5.31 8.23
N ALA A 100 -15.94 -4.53 8.27
CA ALA A 100 -15.55 -3.70 9.39
C ALA A 100 -15.87 -2.22 9.15
N GLU A 101 -16.13 -1.50 10.23
CA GLU A 101 -16.36 -0.06 10.19
C GLU A 101 -15.03 0.70 10.16
N LEU A 102 -14.93 1.68 9.26
CA LEU A 102 -13.79 2.56 9.17
C LEU A 102 -14.00 3.79 10.06
N GLU A 103 -13.24 3.89 11.15
CA GLU A 103 -13.28 5.03 12.06
C GLU A 103 -12.84 6.33 11.36
N GLU A 104 -13.49 7.45 11.71
CA GLU A 104 -13.24 8.76 11.09
C GLU A 104 -11.78 9.22 11.22
N GLY A 105 -11.14 8.98 12.36
CA GLY A 105 -9.73 9.30 12.59
C GLY A 105 -8.80 8.56 11.63
N VAL A 106 -9.04 7.28 11.40
CA VAL A 106 -8.30 6.46 10.43
C VAL A 106 -8.53 6.95 9.01
N ALA A 107 -9.78 7.30 8.66
CA ALA A 107 -10.12 7.84 7.35
C ALA A 107 -9.39 9.17 7.07
N ARG A 108 -9.33 10.07 8.05
CA ARG A 108 -8.58 11.33 7.94
C ARG A 108 -7.08 11.11 7.76
N CYS A 109 -6.49 10.20 8.53
CA CYS A 109 -5.09 9.82 8.36
C CYS A 109 -4.82 9.20 6.99
N ALA A 110 -5.71 8.35 6.50
CA ALA A 110 -5.59 7.77 5.17
C ALA A 110 -5.64 8.83 4.05
N LYS A 111 -6.51 9.83 4.19
CA LYS A 111 -6.56 10.98 3.26
C LYS A 111 -5.26 11.79 3.31
N TYR A 112 -4.77 12.09 4.49
CA TYR A 112 -3.50 12.81 4.66
C TYR A 112 -2.33 12.07 4.00
N LEU A 113 -2.21 10.76 4.23
CA LEU A 113 -1.17 9.94 3.59
C LEU A 113 -1.32 9.88 2.08
N THR A 114 -2.53 9.85 1.56
CA THR A 114 -2.79 9.85 0.11
C THR A 114 -2.14 11.06 -0.57
N GLU A 115 -2.23 12.24 0.03
CA GLU A 115 -1.65 13.48 -0.50
C GLU A 115 -0.13 13.42 -0.57
N GLN A 116 0.51 12.61 0.26
CA GLN A 116 1.97 12.49 0.30
C GLN A 116 2.53 11.76 -0.94
N TYR A 117 1.73 11.01 -1.66
CA TYR A 117 2.19 10.35 -2.88
C TYR A 117 2.78 11.33 -3.90
N ILE A 118 2.13 12.47 -4.10
CA ILE A 118 2.62 13.54 -4.98
C ILE A 118 3.47 14.55 -4.19
N GLY A 119 2.97 15.02 -3.05
CA GLY A 119 3.57 16.09 -2.27
C GLY A 119 5.01 15.82 -1.83
N SER A 120 5.31 14.60 -1.39
CA SER A 120 6.65 14.23 -0.94
C SER A 120 7.60 13.82 -2.07
N ARG A 121 7.05 13.41 -3.21
CA ARG A 121 7.80 12.88 -4.35
C ARG A 121 8.42 13.97 -5.20
N TYR A 122 7.70 15.07 -5.42
CA TYR A 122 8.09 16.14 -6.33
C TYR A 122 8.37 17.43 -5.57
N PRO A 123 9.58 18.03 -5.72
CA PRO A 123 9.97 19.21 -4.93
C PRO A 123 9.09 20.44 -5.15
N ASP A 124 8.45 20.55 -6.31
CA ASP A 124 7.58 21.66 -6.70
C ASP A 124 6.09 21.39 -6.48
N ALA A 125 5.74 20.25 -5.89
CA ALA A 125 4.35 19.92 -5.60
C ALA A 125 3.74 20.72 -4.44
N ARG A 126 4.56 21.38 -3.64
CA ARG A 126 4.16 22.22 -2.49
C ARG A 126 4.84 23.58 -2.55
N MET A 127 4.13 24.59 -2.06
CA MET A 127 4.70 25.95 -1.92
C MET A 127 5.77 26.01 -0.83
N LEU A 128 5.55 25.30 0.27
CA LEU A 128 6.49 25.19 1.39
C LEU A 128 7.08 23.78 1.42
N ASP A 129 8.38 23.72 1.67
CA ASP A 129 9.06 22.45 1.84
C ASP A 129 8.56 21.71 3.10
N TYR A 130 8.81 20.41 3.16
CA TYR A 130 8.47 19.59 4.32
C TYR A 130 9.30 19.98 5.53
N ASP A 131 8.64 20.14 6.66
CA ASP A 131 9.26 20.38 7.95
C ASP A 131 9.07 19.18 8.89
N ARG A 132 9.60 19.31 10.10
CA ARG A 132 9.49 18.27 11.12
C ARG A 132 8.04 17.94 11.46
N TRP A 133 7.17 18.95 11.53
CA TRP A 133 5.76 18.73 11.82
C TRP A 133 5.07 17.89 10.75
N ASP A 134 5.34 18.15 9.48
CA ASP A 134 4.81 17.33 8.37
C ASP A 134 5.22 15.86 8.54
N ALA A 135 6.49 15.61 8.81
CA ALA A 135 7.01 14.25 8.99
C ALA A 135 6.40 13.56 10.22
N GLU A 136 6.22 14.28 11.33
CA GLU A 136 5.54 13.76 12.51
C GLU A 136 4.09 13.36 12.20
N GLN A 137 3.37 14.16 11.42
CA GLN A 137 2.01 13.81 10.99
C GLN A 137 2.00 12.58 10.06
N CYS A 138 2.96 12.48 9.16
CA CYS A 138 3.10 11.29 8.29
C CYS A 138 3.32 10.02 9.10
N ILE A 139 4.24 10.04 10.06
CA ILE A 139 4.53 8.91 10.95
C ILE A 139 3.30 8.56 11.80
N LYS A 140 2.68 9.57 12.42
CA LYS A 140 1.48 9.37 13.24
C LYS A 140 0.33 8.76 12.44
N CYS A 141 0.09 9.24 11.24
CA CYS A 141 -0.95 8.71 10.38
C CYS A 141 -0.63 7.30 9.86
N LEU A 142 0.64 7.01 9.58
CA LEU A 142 1.09 5.65 9.26
C LEU A 142 0.76 4.68 10.40
N GLU A 143 1.11 5.04 11.64
CA GLU A 143 0.83 4.23 12.84
C GLU A 143 -0.66 4.00 13.06
N GLU A 144 -1.47 5.04 12.87
CA GLU A 144 -2.92 4.95 13.04
C GLU A 144 -3.54 3.98 12.03
N VAL A 145 -3.20 4.11 10.75
CA VAL A 145 -3.67 3.21 9.70
C VAL A 145 -3.17 1.77 9.96
N TRP A 146 -1.90 1.62 10.27
CA TRP A 146 -1.28 0.31 10.51
C TRP A 146 -1.95 -0.44 11.67
N ARG A 147 -2.07 0.23 12.81
CA ARG A 147 -2.70 -0.34 14.01
C ARG A 147 -4.16 -0.70 13.77
N SER A 148 -4.91 0.15 13.09
CA SER A 148 -6.31 -0.10 12.78
C SER A 148 -6.48 -1.33 11.89
N VAL A 149 -5.63 -1.51 10.89
CA VAL A 149 -5.64 -2.70 10.03
C VAL A 149 -5.33 -3.96 10.82
N GLU A 150 -4.29 -3.96 11.64
CA GLU A 150 -3.92 -5.11 12.47
C GLU A 150 -5.01 -5.47 13.49
N LYS A 151 -5.60 -4.48 14.15
CA LYS A 151 -6.71 -4.66 15.09
C LYS A 151 -7.93 -5.32 14.44
N THR A 152 -8.24 -4.93 13.21
CA THR A 152 -9.39 -5.46 12.47
C THR A 152 -9.19 -6.93 12.08
N LEU A 153 -7.95 -7.38 11.96
CA LEU A 153 -7.58 -8.75 11.57
C LEU A 153 -7.32 -9.68 12.77
N SER A 154 -7.28 -9.15 13.97
CA SER A 154 -7.04 -9.91 15.20
C SER A 154 -8.31 -10.58 15.75
#